data_6b508fc9456b89966e747325ebea83c3
#
_entry.id   6b508fc9456b89966e747325ebea83c3
#
_cell.length_a   1.000
_cell.length_b   1.000
_cell.length_c   1.000
_cell.angle_alpha   90.00
_cell.angle_beta   90.00
_cell.angle_gamma   90.00
#
_symmetry.space_group_name_H-M   'P 1'
#
loop_
_entity.id
_entity.type
_entity.pdbx_description
1 polymer ?
#
loop_
_entity_poly.entity_id
_entity_poly.type
_entity_poly.pdbx_seq_one_letter_code
_entity_poly.pdbx_strand_id
1 'polypeptide(L)'
;NLIKDLKVGDRVLVANGIIILQVRELKGNDAICDVIAGGTLSDRKSMNFPNKVMKHAYLSKQDKDDLLFGIKNEVDYVAASFVSTKQDVADLRSFLDENGGEDIEIIAKIENRSGVDHVEEICEIANGIMIARGDLGVEIPGVEVPAIQKYLINKCRMLGTRVITATEMLESMIHNPRPTRAELSDVANAVY
;
A
#
# COMPACT_ATOMS: atom_id res chain seq x y z
N ASN A 1 -7.09 -17.47 6.77
CA ASN A 1 -6.15 -17.90 7.81
C ASN A 1 -4.74 -17.61 7.29
N LEU A 2 -4.10 -16.57 7.80
CA LEU A 2 -2.77 -16.05 7.44
C LEU A 2 -1.70 -17.16 7.31
N ILE A 3 -1.73 -18.14 8.22
CA ILE A 3 -0.76 -19.23 8.26
C ILE A 3 -0.72 -20.07 6.97
N LYS A 4 -1.85 -20.16 6.24
CA LYS A 4 -1.92 -20.95 5.00
C LYS A 4 -1.12 -20.33 3.85
N ASP A 5 -0.88 -19.03 3.92
CA ASP A 5 -0.16 -18.28 2.90
C ASP A 5 1.33 -18.13 3.21
N LEU A 6 1.76 -18.50 4.44
CA LEU A 6 3.15 -18.45 4.88
C LEU A 6 3.92 -19.75 4.57
N LYS A 7 5.22 -19.62 4.40
CA LYS A 7 6.18 -20.74 4.24
C LYS A 7 7.38 -20.53 5.15
N VAL A 8 8.06 -21.62 5.51
CA VAL A 8 9.35 -21.55 6.19
C VAL A 8 10.32 -20.71 5.37
N GLY A 9 11.02 -19.79 6.03
CA GLY A 9 11.92 -18.81 5.41
C GLY A 9 11.27 -17.46 5.05
N ASP A 10 9.94 -17.35 5.08
CA ASP A 10 9.27 -16.07 4.83
C ASP A 10 9.62 -15.05 5.91
N ARG A 11 9.71 -13.79 5.50
CA ARG A 11 9.86 -12.66 6.43
C ARG A 11 8.50 -12.11 6.81
N VAL A 12 8.38 -11.74 8.07
CA VAL A 12 7.25 -10.99 8.62
C VAL A 12 7.83 -9.72 9.21
N LEU A 13 7.39 -8.59 8.68
CA LEU A 13 7.79 -7.26 9.14
C LEU A 13 6.72 -6.72 10.06
N VAL A 14 7.10 -6.20 11.22
CA VAL A 14 6.17 -5.65 12.21
C VAL A 14 6.57 -4.22 12.54
N ALA A 15 5.59 -3.37 12.82
CA ALA A 15 5.79 -1.95 13.12
C ALA A 15 6.61 -1.24 12.03
N ASN A 16 6.14 -1.27 10.79
CA ASN A 16 6.79 -0.67 9.62
C ASN A 16 8.23 -1.19 9.38
N GLY A 17 8.44 -2.47 9.65
CA GLY A 17 9.74 -3.12 9.39
C GLY A 17 10.81 -2.89 10.46
N ILE A 18 10.48 -2.22 11.58
CA ILE A 18 11.41 -2.07 12.72
C ILE A 18 11.72 -3.43 13.34
N ILE A 19 10.71 -4.30 13.47
CA ILE A 19 10.89 -5.68 13.95
C ILE A 19 10.81 -6.60 12.73
N ILE A 20 11.83 -7.43 12.57
CA ILE A 20 11.94 -8.39 11.48
C ILE A 20 11.95 -9.81 12.05
N LEU A 21 10.95 -10.58 11.64
CA LEU A 21 10.83 -11.99 11.99
C LEU A 21 11.04 -12.85 10.74
N GLN A 22 11.56 -14.06 10.93
CA GLN A 22 11.64 -15.06 9.87
C GLN A 22 10.95 -16.35 10.30
N VAL A 23 10.03 -16.83 9.48
CA VAL A 23 9.31 -18.07 9.77
C VAL A 23 10.27 -19.24 9.79
N ARG A 24 10.42 -19.90 10.95
CA ARG A 24 11.24 -21.08 11.15
C ARG A 24 10.43 -22.38 11.01
N GLU A 25 9.21 -22.38 11.52
CA GLU A 25 8.33 -23.55 11.55
C GLU A 25 6.86 -23.12 11.50
N LEU A 26 6.02 -23.90 10.84
CA LEU A 26 4.56 -23.76 10.85
C LEU A 26 3.96 -24.95 11.61
N LYS A 27 3.22 -24.69 12.67
CA LYS A 27 2.64 -25.73 13.55
C LYS A 27 1.17 -25.44 13.84
N GLY A 28 0.28 -26.19 13.20
CA GLY A 28 -1.15 -25.96 13.31
C GLY A 28 -1.54 -24.57 12.82
N ASN A 29 -2.03 -23.71 13.73
CA ASN A 29 -2.41 -22.33 13.44
C ASN A 29 -1.33 -21.32 13.86
N ASP A 30 -0.14 -21.77 14.20
CA ASP A 30 0.95 -20.93 14.71
C ASP A 30 2.12 -20.90 13.71
N ALA A 31 2.71 -19.72 13.51
CA ALA A 31 4.00 -19.55 12.87
C ALA A 31 5.06 -19.27 13.94
N ILE A 32 6.00 -20.18 14.10
CA ILE A 32 7.15 -20.02 14.99
C ILE A 32 8.24 -19.29 14.20
N CYS A 33 8.65 -18.13 14.71
CA CYS A 33 9.59 -17.26 14.01
C CYS A 33 10.85 -17.02 14.83
N ASP A 34 11.98 -16.91 14.14
CA ASP A 34 13.19 -16.34 14.69
C ASP A 34 13.15 -14.81 14.59
N VAL A 35 13.63 -14.11 15.62
CA VAL A 35 13.73 -12.65 15.62
C VAL A 35 15.05 -12.26 14.98
N ILE A 36 14.99 -11.72 13.75
CA ILE A 36 16.17 -11.26 13.01
C ILE A 36 16.58 -9.84 13.48
N ALA A 37 15.59 -8.97 13.64
CA ALA A 37 15.76 -7.66 14.27
C ALA A 37 14.65 -7.47 15.29
N GLY A 38 15.03 -7.19 16.54
CA GLY A 38 14.11 -6.99 17.64
C GLY A 38 13.81 -5.52 17.89
N GLY A 39 12.79 -5.28 18.71
CA GLY A 39 12.39 -3.95 19.14
C GLY A 39 11.25 -4.04 20.14
N THR A 40 10.76 -2.89 20.61
CA THR A 40 9.59 -2.83 21.47
C THR A 40 8.32 -3.07 20.67
N LEU A 41 7.62 -4.15 20.97
CA LEU A 41 6.32 -4.45 20.38
C LEU A 41 5.21 -3.91 21.28
N SER A 42 4.36 -3.07 20.72
CA SER A 42 3.14 -2.57 21.36
C SER A 42 1.90 -3.07 20.61
N ASP A 43 0.73 -2.87 21.21
CA ASP A 43 -0.54 -3.30 20.65
C ASP A 43 -0.85 -2.61 19.31
N ARG A 44 -1.61 -3.29 18.46
CA ARG A 44 -2.17 -2.77 17.19
C ARG A 44 -1.10 -2.31 16.20
N LYS A 45 0.04 -2.98 16.13
CA LYS A 45 1.06 -2.72 15.11
C LYS A 45 0.73 -3.43 13.81
N SER A 46 1.00 -2.73 12.71
CA SER A 46 0.91 -3.30 11.36
C SER A 46 1.86 -4.48 11.19
N MET A 47 1.46 -5.40 10.33
CA MET A 47 2.29 -6.53 9.88
C MET A 47 2.30 -6.55 8.37
N ASN A 48 3.49 -6.66 7.78
CA ASN A 48 3.70 -6.76 6.36
C ASN A 48 4.35 -8.10 6.01
N PHE A 49 4.02 -8.63 4.84
CA PHE A 49 4.48 -9.93 4.35
C PHE A 49 5.11 -9.75 2.97
N PRO A 50 6.37 -9.29 2.89
CA PRO A 50 7.03 -8.96 1.63
C PRO A 50 6.95 -10.08 0.61
N ASN A 51 6.64 -9.74 -0.64
CA ASN A 51 6.49 -10.66 -1.76
C ASN A 51 5.38 -11.72 -1.59
N LYS A 52 4.37 -11.45 -0.76
CA LYS A 52 3.22 -12.32 -0.59
C LYS A 52 1.93 -11.68 -1.12
N VAL A 53 1.24 -12.42 -1.96
CA VAL A 53 -0.14 -12.11 -2.32
C VAL A 53 -1.04 -12.91 -1.38
N MET A 54 -1.75 -12.23 -0.50
CA MET A 54 -2.63 -12.85 0.47
C MET A 54 -3.94 -13.27 -0.21
N LYS A 55 -4.34 -14.54 -0.01
CA LYS A 55 -5.56 -15.11 -0.61
C LYS A 55 -6.79 -14.85 0.28
N HIS A 56 -7.13 -13.61 0.46
CA HIS A 56 -8.40 -13.23 1.11
C HIS A 56 -9.18 -12.26 0.22
N ALA A 57 -10.47 -12.10 0.50
CA ALA A 57 -11.27 -11.09 -0.17
C ALA A 57 -10.67 -9.70 0.09
N TYR A 58 -10.60 -8.87 -0.95
CA TYR A 58 -10.01 -7.53 -0.85
C TYR A 58 -10.77 -6.67 0.17
N LEU A 59 -12.09 -6.64 0.10
CA LEU A 59 -12.93 -5.90 1.05
C LEU A 59 -13.30 -6.76 2.26
N SER A 60 -12.82 -6.40 3.43
CA SER A 60 -13.28 -6.95 4.70
C SER A 60 -14.70 -6.45 5.04
N LYS A 61 -15.32 -7.02 6.09
CA LYS A 61 -16.59 -6.50 6.60
C LYS A 61 -16.45 -5.04 7.07
N GLN A 62 -15.35 -4.72 7.75
CA GLN A 62 -15.10 -3.37 8.24
C GLN A 62 -14.95 -2.37 7.07
N ASP A 63 -14.20 -2.74 6.01
CA ASP A 63 -14.05 -1.88 4.83
C ASP A 63 -15.43 -1.58 4.20
N LYS A 64 -16.31 -2.59 4.12
CA LYS A 64 -17.66 -2.39 3.60
C LYS A 64 -18.51 -1.46 4.47
N ASP A 65 -18.44 -1.61 5.79
CA ASP A 65 -19.13 -0.72 6.73
C ASP A 65 -18.62 0.72 6.61
N ASP A 66 -17.30 0.90 6.47
CA ASP A 66 -16.65 2.21 6.28
C ASP A 66 -16.99 2.83 4.92
N LEU A 67 -17.07 2.04 3.85
CA LEU A 67 -17.50 2.51 2.53
C LEU A 67 -18.96 2.99 2.55
N LEU A 68 -19.88 2.24 3.20
CA LEU A 68 -21.27 2.68 3.38
C LEU A 68 -21.35 4.00 4.16
N PHE A 69 -20.50 4.17 5.16
CA PHE A 69 -20.40 5.43 5.87
C PHE A 69 -19.91 6.57 4.96
N GLY A 70 -18.89 6.30 4.11
CA GLY A 70 -18.38 7.26 3.12
C GLY A 70 -19.47 7.68 2.12
N ILE A 71 -20.19 6.72 1.54
CA ILE A 71 -21.30 6.98 0.61
C ILE A 71 -22.36 7.87 1.27
N LYS A 72 -22.77 7.54 2.50
CA LYS A 72 -23.75 8.34 3.25
C LYS A 72 -23.30 9.77 3.50
N ASN A 73 -21.98 10.02 3.58
CA ASN A 73 -21.41 11.35 3.80
C ASN A 73 -20.94 12.02 2.51
N GLU A 74 -21.33 11.46 1.35
CA GLU A 74 -21.10 12.06 0.02
C GLU A 74 -19.62 12.39 -0.22
N VAL A 75 -18.72 11.43 0.09
CA VAL A 75 -17.28 11.60 -0.18
C VAL A 75 -17.01 11.57 -1.68
N ASP A 76 -16.08 12.40 -2.15
CA ASP A 76 -15.71 12.48 -3.57
C ASP A 76 -14.76 11.34 -3.97
N TYR A 77 -13.90 10.88 -3.03
CA TYR A 77 -12.82 9.93 -3.31
C TYR A 77 -12.74 8.85 -2.26
N VAL A 78 -12.37 7.64 -2.72
CA VAL A 78 -11.92 6.54 -1.85
C VAL A 78 -10.48 6.20 -2.20
N ALA A 79 -9.57 6.33 -1.22
CA ALA A 79 -8.19 5.89 -1.35
C ALA A 79 -8.07 4.43 -0.88
N ALA A 80 -7.99 3.52 -1.83
CA ALA A 80 -7.99 2.07 -1.63
C ALA A 80 -6.60 1.55 -1.29
N SER A 81 -6.36 1.11 -0.04
CA SER A 81 -5.05 0.64 0.41
C SER A 81 -4.72 -0.76 -0.11
N PHE A 82 -3.43 -1.03 -0.29
CA PHE A 82 -2.88 -2.34 -0.66
C PHE A 82 -3.49 -2.97 -1.92
N VAL A 83 -3.86 -2.16 -2.90
CA VAL A 83 -4.29 -2.67 -4.21
C VAL A 83 -3.15 -3.45 -4.86
N SER A 84 -3.42 -4.69 -5.20
CA SER A 84 -2.45 -5.63 -5.75
C SER A 84 -2.75 -6.01 -7.20
N THR A 85 -4.02 -5.96 -7.58
CA THR A 85 -4.51 -6.40 -8.89
C THR A 85 -5.68 -5.53 -9.37
N LYS A 86 -5.98 -5.62 -10.67
CA LYS A 86 -7.20 -5.03 -11.26
C LYS A 86 -8.47 -5.50 -10.57
N GLN A 87 -8.50 -6.79 -10.14
CA GLN A 87 -9.68 -7.37 -9.50
C GLN A 87 -10.01 -6.68 -8.17
N ASP A 88 -9.00 -6.26 -7.40
CA ASP A 88 -9.22 -5.55 -6.13
C ASP A 88 -9.99 -4.24 -6.37
N VAL A 89 -9.63 -3.50 -7.43
CA VAL A 89 -10.33 -2.26 -7.81
C VAL A 89 -11.72 -2.57 -8.35
N ALA A 90 -11.87 -3.64 -9.13
CA ALA A 90 -13.17 -4.07 -9.65
C ALA A 90 -14.15 -4.47 -8.54
N ASP A 91 -13.67 -5.18 -7.52
CA ASP A 91 -14.48 -5.56 -6.36
C ASP A 91 -14.94 -4.32 -5.58
N LEU A 92 -14.05 -3.34 -5.39
CA LEU A 92 -14.38 -2.07 -4.76
C LEU A 92 -15.39 -1.27 -5.60
N ARG A 93 -15.19 -1.16 -6.91
CA ARG A 93 -16.09 -0.44 -7.83
C ARG A 93 -17.49 -1.05 -7.80
N SER A 94 -17.57 -2.40 -7.92
CA SER A 94 -18.86 -3.09 -7.86
C SER A 94 -19.58 -2.84 -6.54
N PHE A 95 -18.86 -2.85 -5.42
CA PHE A 95 -19.47 -2.57 -4.12
C PHE A 95 -20.00 -1.13 -4.02
N LEU A 96 -19.26 -0.14 -4.53
CA LEU A 96 -19.70 1.26 -4.56
C LEU A 96 -20.94 1.42 -5.44
N ASP A 97 -20.94 0.86 -6.66
CA ASP A 97 -22.05 0.95 -7.61
C ASP A 97 -23.35 0.30 -7.05
N GLU A 98 -23.22 -0.85 -6.39
CA GLU A 98 -24.35 -1.55 -5.77
C GLU A 98 -24.98 -0.79 -4.58
N ASN A 99 -24.27 0.19 -4.01
CA ASN A 99 -24.68 0.90 -2.80
C ASN A 99 -24.88 2.43 -3.01
N GLY A 100 -24.94 2.91 -4.26
CA GLY A 100 -25.21 4.31 -4.58
C GLY A 100 -23.98 5.23 -4.51
N GLY A 101 -22.78 4.66 -4.72
CA GLY A 101 -21.50 5.38 -4.77
C GLY A 101 -20.89 5.41 -6.18
N GLU A 102 -21.70 5.43 -7.24
CA GLU A 102 -21.26 5.39 -8.64
C GLU A 102 -20.35 6.57 -9.00
N ASP A 103 -20.61 7.73 -8.40
CA ASP A 103 -19.87 8.97 -8.66
C ASP A 103 -18.56 9.07 -7.83
N ILE A 104 -18.33 8.17 -6.89
CA ILE A 104 -17.12 8.20 -6.06
C ILE A 104 -15.92 7.71 -6.87
N GLU A 105 -14.89 8.54 -6.97
CA GLU A 105 -13.65 8.20 -7.66
C GLU A 105 -12.75 7.29 -6.78
N ILE A 106 -12.09 6.30 -7.41
CA ILE A 106 -11.18 5.39 -6.74
C ILE A 106 -9.73 5.81 -7.01
N ILE A 107 -8.97 6.06 -5.94
CA ILE A 107 -7.52 6.23 -5.98
C ILE A 107 -6.88 4.94 -5.45
N ALA A 108 -6.30 4.15 -6.34
CA ALA A 108 -5.63 2.90 -5.97
C ALA A 108 -4.24 3.19 -5.37
N LYS A 109 -4.02 2.77 -4.13
CA LYS A 109 -2.73 2.94 -3.45
C LYS A 109 -1.81 1.77 -3.79
N ILE A 110 -0.69 2.08 -4.41
CA ILE A 110 0.35 1.11 -4.78
C ILE A 110 1.35 1.05 -3.62
N GLU A 111 1.27 -0.04 -2.87
CA GLU A 111 1.97 -0.25 -1.60
C GLU A 111 2.75 -1.56 -1.54
N ASN A 112 2.72 -2.36 -2.62
CA ASN A 112 3.40 -3.65 -2.70
C ASN A 112 3.90 -3.96 -4.11
N ARG A 113 4.72 -5.00 -4.25
CA ARG A 113 5.30 -5.43 -5.53
C ARG A 113 4.23 -5.79 -6.56
N SER A 114 3.19 -6.50 -6.16
CA SER A 114 2.12 -6.92 -7.08
C SER A 114 1.42 -5.71 -7.70
N GLY A 115 1.10 -4.68 -6.91
CA GLY A 115 0.50 -3.44 -7.41
C GLY A 115 1.41 -2.71 -8.41
N VAL A 116 2.73 -2.72 -8.18
CA VAL A 116 3.71 -2.17 -9.13
C VAL A 116 3.68 -2.95 -10.45
N ASP A 117 3.69 -4.28 -10.37
CA ASP A 117 3.76 -5.15 -11.55
C ASP A 117 2.47 -5.10 -12.40
N HIS A 118 1.30 -4.85 -11.78
CA HIS A 118 -0.01 -4.77 -12.43
C HIS A 118 -0.54 -3.34 -12.62
N VAL A 119 0.29 -2.32 -12.48
CA VAL A 119 -0.16 -0.91 -12.49
C VAL A 119 -0.91 -0.54 -13.77
N GLU A 120 -0.53 -1.07 -14.93
CA GLU A 120 -1.22 -0.78 -16.20
C GLU A 120 -2.67 -1.27 -16.17
N GLU A 121 -2.90 -2.50 -15.72
CA GLU A 121 -4.23 -3.07 -15.59
C GLU A 121 -5.07 -2.36 -14.52
N ILE A 122 -4.45 -1.94 -13.42
CA ILE A 122 -5.09 -1.15 -12.36
C ILE A 122 -5.54 0.21 -12.90
N CYS A 123 -4.71 0.89 -13.71
CA CYS A 123 -5.04 2.17 -14.33
C CYS A 123 -6.23 2.09 -15.31
N GLU A 124 -6.59 0.92 -15.82
CA GLU A 124 -7.74 0.79 -16.73
C GLU A 124 -9.08 1.07 -16.04
N ILE A 125 -9.17 0.90 -14.71
CA ILE A 125 -10.42 1.06 -13.96
C ILE A 125 -10.31 2.01 -12.74
N ALA A 126 -9.11 2.28 -12.25
CA ALA A 126 -8.90 3.28 -11.19
C ALA A 126 -8.92 4.70 -11.78
N ASN A 127 -9.53 5.65 -11.07
CA ASN A 127 -9.53 7.06 -11.45
C ASN A 127 -8.19 7.76 -11.18
N GLY A 128 -7.36 7.16 -10.32
CA GLY A 128 -6.02 7.62 -10.02
C GLY A 128 -5.21 6.59 -9.27
N ILE A 129 -3.90 6.82 -9.20
CA ILE A 129 -2.93 6.00 -8.48
C ILE A 129 -2.28 6.85 -7.39
N MET A 130 -2.08 6.27 -6.21
CA MET A 130 -1.25 6.86 -5.17
C MET A 130 -0.02 5.98 -4.93
N ILE A 131 1.15 6.55 -5.11
CA ILE A 131 2.44 5.92 -4.77
C ILE A 131 2.67 6.19 -3.29
N ALA A 132 2.30 5.23 -2.43
CA ALA A 132 2.39 5.34 -0.98
C ALA A 132 3.77 4.86 -0.52
N ARG A 133 4.78 5.74 -0.60
CA ARG A 133 6.21 5.41 -0.46
C ARG A 133 6.57 4.79 0.89
N GLY A 134 5.89 5.18 1.96
CA GLY A 134 6.10 4.62 3.29
C GLY A 134 5.85 3.11 3.34
N ASP A 135 4.63 2.67 2.98
CA ASP A 135 4.27 1.26 2.96
C ASP A 135 5.01 0.50 1.86
N LEU A 136 5.15 1.10 0.68
CA LEU A 136 5.90 0.50 -0.43
C LEU A 136 7.36 0.21 -0.04
N GLY A 137 8.02 1.14 0.69
CA GLY A 137 9.40 0.96 1.15
C GLY A 137 9.57 -0.08 2.26
N VAL A 138 8.47 -0.53 2.89
CA VAL A 138 8.47 -1.67 3.81
C VAL A 138 8.34 -2.99 3.03
N GLU A 139 7.52 -3.01 1.98
CA GLU A 139 7.23 -4.20 1.17
C GLU A 139 8.33 -4.54 0.14
N ILE A 140 9.07 -3.53 -0.33
CA ILE A 140 10.18 -3.68 -1.28
C ILE A 140 11.46 -3.06 -0.71
N PRO A 141 12.65 -3.42 -1.22
CA PRO A 141 13.88 -2.74 -0.80
C PRO A 141 13.79 -1.23 -1.00
N GLY A 142 13.99 -0.45 0.07
CA GLY A 142 13.84 1.00 0.04
C GLY A 142 14.70 1.70 -1.04
N VAL A 143 15.83 1.10 -1.42
CA VAL A 143 16.70 1.60 -2.49
C VAL A 143 16.06 1.53 -3.88
N GLU A 144 15.02 0.71 -4.07
CA GLU A 144 14.29 0.59 -5.34
C GLU A 144 13.16 1.62 -5.45
N VAL A 145 12.68 2.17 -4.33
CA VAL A 145 11.50 3.07 -4.30
C VAL A 145 11.65 4.26 -5.25
N PRO A 146 12.78 4.99 -5.33
CA PRO A 146 12.91 6.13 -6.24
C PRO A 146 12.78 5.75 -7.73
N ALA A 147 13.32 4.58 -8.12
CA ALA A 147 13.22 4.09 -9.49
C ALA A 147 11.78 3.66 -9.83
N ILE A 148 11.12 2.95 -8.91
CA ILE A 148 9.73 2.52 -9.03
C ILE A 148 8.80 3.74 -9.07
N GLN A 149 9.03 4.75 -8.24
CA GLN A 149 8.27 6.00 -8.28
C GLN A 149 8.30 6.63 -9.68
N LYS A 150 9.48 6.78 -10.28
CA LYS A 150 9.61 7.33 -11.65
C LYS A 150 8.92 6.45 -12.68
N TYR A 151 9.04 5.15 -12.56
CA TYR A 151 8.34 4.19 -13.42
C TYR A 151 6.83 4.38 -13.36
N LEU A 152 6.25 4.41 -12.15
CA LEU A 152 4.82 4.56 -11.93
C LEU A 152 4.30 5.93 -12.42
N ILE A 153 5.01 7.03 -12.13
CA ILE A 153 4.66 8.38 -12.62
C ILE A 153 4.60 8.37 -14.15
N ASN A 154 5.63 7.85 -14.81
CA ASN A 154 5.69 7.82 -16.28
C ASN A 154 4.57 6.96 -16.86
N LYS A 155 4.29 5.80 -16.28
CA LYS A 155 3.19 4.94 -16.72
C LYS A 155 1.83 5.63 -16.60
N CYS A 156 1.54 6.22 -15.45
CA CYS A 156 0.28 6.96 -15.24
C CYS A 156 0.15 8.11 -16.24
N ARG A 157 1.23 8.88 -16.49
CA ARG A 157 1.21 9.97 -17.47
C ARG A 157 0.92 9.46 -18.89
N MET A 158 1.52 8.35 -19.30
CA MET A 158 1.27 7.74 -20.63
C MET A 158 -0.17 7.25 -20.78
N LEU A 159 -0.77 6.76 -19.69
CA LEU A 159 -2.14 6.24 -19.66
C LEU A 159 -3.19 7.34 -19.40
N GLY A 160 -2.77 8.58 -19.12
CA GLY A 160 -3.67 9.66 -18.76
C GLY A 160 -4.30 9.52 -17.38
N THR A 161 -3.75 8.67 -16.51
CA THR A 161 -4.23 8.42 -15.16
C THR A 161 -3.59 9.41 -14.18
N ARG A 162 -4.41 9.98 -13.29
CA ARG A 162 -3.94 10.87 -12.21
C ARG A 162 -2.97 10.11 -11.30
N VAL A 163 -1.87 10.74 -10.89
CA VAL A 163 -0.90 10.16 -9.95
C VAL A 163 -0.65 11.09 -8.78
N ILE A 164 -0.61 10.50 -7.58
CA ILE A 164 -0.31 11.18 -6.32
C ILE A 164 0.94 10.52 -5.74
N THR A 165 2.01 11.27 -5.53
CA THR A 165 3.18 10.80 -4.77
C THR A 165 2.99 11.19 -3.31
N ALA A 166 2.98 10.20 -2.42
CA ALA A 166 2.59 10.39 -1.02
C ALA A 166 3.65 9.88 -0.05
N THR A 167 3.65 10.50 1.13
CA THR A 167 4.43 10.17 2.33
C THR A 167 5.94 10.44 2.22
N GLU A 168 6.60 10.51 3.38
CA GLU A 168 8.06 10.68 3.51
C GLU A 168 8.63 11.90 2.76
N MET A 169 7.94 13.03 2.83
CA MET A 169 8.37 14.30 2.26
C MET A 169 8.59 15.33 3.35
N LEU A 170 9.70 16.11 3.22
CA LEU A 170 9.96 17.30 4.03
C LEU A 170 10.01 17.03 5.55
N GLU A 171 10.44 15.83 5.96
CA GLU A 171 10.44 15.37 7.36
C GLU A 171 11.19 16.33 8.30
N SER A 172 12.31 16.91 7.83
CA SER A 172 13.07 17.87 8.62
C SER A 172 12.26 19.13 8.97
N MET A 173 11.26 19.47 8.15
CA MET A 173 10.41 20.64 8.39
C MET A 173 9.41 20.48 9.54
N ILE A 174 9.29 19.30 10.13
CA ILE A 174 8.58 19.13 11.41
C ILE A 174 9.20 20.02 12.51
N HIS A 175 10.53 20.17 12.46
CA HIS A 175 11.29 20.93 13.45
C HIS A 175 12.04 22.14 12.89
N ASN A 176 12.22 22.23 11.58
CA ASN A 176 13.01 23.28 10.94
C ASN A 176 12.16 24.11 9.96
N PRO A 177 12.39 25.42 9.81
CA PRO A 177 11.63 26.26 8.88
C PRO A 177 12.00 26.04 7.41
N ARG A 178 13.05 25.27 7.13
CA ARG A 178 13.53 24.99 5.76
C ARG A 178 13.89 23.52 5.61
N PRO A 179 13.59 22.92 4.45
CA PRO A 179 13.95 21.54 4.16
C PRO A 179 15.45 21.42 3.87
N THR A 180 15.97 20.22 3.91
CA THR A 180 17.31 19.88 3.42
C THR A 180 17.35 19.92 1.88
N ARG A 181 18.57 19.97 1.30
CA ARG A 181 18.73 19.89 -0.18
C ARG A 181 18.26 18.57 -0.75
N ALA A 182 18.41 17.47 -0.01
CA ALA A 182 17.93 16.16 -0.39
C ALA A 182 16.39 16.14 -0.49
N GLU A 183 15.70 16.72 0.49
CA GLU A 183 14.24 16.83 0.49
C GLU A 183 13.71 17.71 -0.65
N LEU A 184 14.40 18.81 -0.98
CA LEU A 184 14.05 19.62 -2.16
C LEU A 184 14.14 18.81 -3.45
N SER A 185 15.22 18.00 -3.59
CA SER A 185 15.39 17.12 -4.73
C SER A 185 14.32 16.03 -4.77
N ASP A 186 13.93 15.48 -3.62
CA ASP A 186 12.87 14.47 -3.51
C ASP A 186 11.53 15.03 -3.99
N VAL A 187 11.12 16.21 -3.50
CA VAL A 187 9.87 16.85 -3.93
C VAL A 187 9.87 17.15 -5.42
N ALA A 188 10.99 17.67 -5.97
CA ALA A 188 11.11 17.90 -7.40
C ALA A 188 10.93 16.59 -8.20
N ASN A 189 11.56 15.49 -7.76
CA ASN A 189 11.41 14.17 -8.39
C ASN A 189 10.01 13.57 -8.24
N ALA A 190 9.27 13.94 -7.20
CA ALA A 190 7.88 13.53 -7.02
C ALA A 190 6.92 14.22 -7.99
N VAL A 191 7.27 15.41 -8.49
CA VAL A 191 6.46 16.19 -9.44
C VAL A 191 6.81 15.86 -10.89
N TYR A 192 8.08 15.57 -11.20
CA TYR A 192 8.57 15.25 -12.55
C TYR A 192 8.43 13.75 -12.87
#